data_e80b677fe3f780f946041c053a7d8ec6
#
_entry.id   e80b677fe3f780f946041c053a7d8ec6
#
_cell.length_a   1.000
_cell.length_b   1.000
_cell.length_c   1.000
_cell.angle_alpha   90.00
_cell.angle_beta   90.00
_cell.angle_gamma   90.00
#
_symmetry.space_group_name_H-M   'P 1'
#
loop_
_entity.id
_entity.type
_entity.pdbx_description
1 polymer ?
#
loop_
_entity_poly.entity_id
_entity_poly.type
_entity_poly.pdbx_seq_one_letter_code
_entity_poly.pdbx_strand_id
1 'polypeptide(L)'
;FLERYISYGWTVLWNMIIKRRIYLDNPISYPFGISYCEDFYVACQLFYYAKEVSKVNDTLYYYNRANVSSIMHSINWKTFEDEKKTYQFIIAFIEEHGLGQRLEKVLSWRVLKNNQDLVLFPDKHEEFLNLFPVSRKYIWSCPFCNKKIKVMMWMLTHGMRPIVVGIDKLRFTLGR
;
A
#
# COMPACT_ATOMS: atom_id res chain seq x y z
N PHE A 1 8.48 12.41 9.32
CA PHE A 1 8.74 10.95 9.33
C PHE A 1 7.58 10.20 8.68
N LEU A 2 6.35 10.38 9.11
CA LEU A 2 5.15 9.67 8.63
C LEU A 2 4.98 9.74 7.10
N GLU A 3 5.11 10.92 6.50
CA GLU A 3 5.00 11.11 5.04
C GLU A 3 6.02 10.26 4.28
N ARG A 4 7.27 10.27 4.72
CA ARG A 4 8.33 9.45 4.14
C ARG A 4 8.08 7.96 4.33
N TYR A 5 7.57 7.56 5.49
CA TYR A 5 7.23 6.18 5.76
C TYR A 5 6.09 5.70 4.85
N ILE A 6 5.01 6.46 4.73
CA ILE A 6 3.92 6.13 3.81
C ILE A 6 4.41 5.99 2.37
N SER A 7 5.29 6.89 1.91
CA SER A 7 5.81 6.87 0.53
C SER A 7 6.72 5.68 0.24
N TYR A 8 7.72 5.44 1.10
CA TYR A 8 8.87 4.57 0.81
C TYR A 8 9.11 3.51 1.87
N GLY A 9 8.49 3.61 3.04
CA GLY A 9 8.74 2.73 4.16
C GLY A 9 8.43 1.28 3.86
N TRP A 10 9.18 0.39 4.46
CA TRP A 10 8.86 -1.03 4.47
C TRP A 10 7.77 -1.26 5.52
N THR A 11 6.63 -1.80 5.11
CA THR A 11 5.41 -1.90 5.92
C THR A 11 5.44 -3.07 6.90
N VAL A 12 6.47 -3.12 7.74
CA VAL A 12 6.68 -4.19 8.73
C VAL A 12 7.13 -3.59 10.06
N LEU A 13 6.78 -4.24 11.17
CA LEU A 13 7.17 -3.80 12.52
C LEU A 13 8.45 -4.48 13.02
N TRP A 14 8.75 -5.68 12.53
CA TRP A 14 9.88 -6.48 13.03
C TRP A 14 11.27 -5.86 12.77
N ASN A 15 11.36 -4.86 11.89
CA ASN A 15 12.59 -4.11 11.62
C ASN A 15 12.72 -2.81 12.45
N MET A 16 11.88 -2.63 13.47
CA MET A 16 11.82 -1.43 14.29
C MET A 16 12.11 -1.75 15.76
N ILE A 17 12.87 -0.88 16.40
CA ILE A 17 13.01 -0.82 17.87
C ILE A 17 12.19 0.37 18.34
N ILE A 18 11.19 0.13 19.17
CA ILE A 18 10.18 1.11 19.53
C ILE A 18 10.21 1.34 21.04
N LYS A 19 10.33 2.60 21.48
CA LYS A 19 10.21 2.93 22.90
C LYS A 19 8.83 2.54 23.42
N ARG A 20 8.78 1.69 24.47
CA ARG A 20 7.53 1.20 25.06
C ARG A 20 6.54 2.32 25.41
N ARG A 21 7.04 3.48 25.83
CA ARG A 21 6.20 4.65 26.18
C ARG A 21 5.34 5.13 25.00
N ILE A 22 5.79 4.98 23.76
CA ILE A 22 4.96 5.36 22.60
C ILE A 22 3.65 4.59 22.61
N TYR A 23 3.69 3.29 22.98
CA TYR A 23 2.47 2.46 23.10
C TYR A 23 1.64 2.78 24.35
N LEU A 24 2.29 3.14 25.47
CA LEU A 24 1.59 3.36 26.73
C LEU A 24 0.95 4.74 26.83
N ASP A 25 1.58 5.75 26.23
CA ASP A 25 1.19 7.15 26.37
C ASP A 25 0.29 7.62 25.21
N ASN A 26 0.02 6.75 24.20
CA ASN A 26 -0.75 7.11 23.02
C ASN A 26 -1.77 6.01 22.67
N PRO A 27 -2.91 6.37 22.05
CA PRO A 27 -3.98 5.42 21.69
C PRO A 27 -3.62 4.61 20.42
N ILE A 28 -2.54 3.83 20.48
CA ILE A 28 -2.13 2.94 19.39
C ILE A 28 -3.08 1.74 19.35
N SER A 29 -3.72 1.52 18.22
CA SER A 29 -4.67 0.41 18.02
C SER A 29 -4.21 -0.55 16.94
N TYR A 30 -4.57 -1.81 17.07
CA TYR A 30 -4.42 -2.83 16.03
C TYR A 30 -5.75 -3.03 15.30
N PRO A 31 -5.74 -3.17 13.97
CA PRO A 31 -6.97 -3.37 13.23
C PRO A 31 -7.49 -4.79 13.46
N PHE A 32 -8.63 -4.92 14.12
CA PHE A 32 -9.23 -6.22 14.41
C PHE A 32 -9.67 -6.94 13.14
N GLY A 33 -9.41 -8.26 13.06
CA GLY A 33 -9.85 -9.11 11.94
C GLY A 33 -9.03 -8.97 10.66
N ILE A 34 -7.89 -8.26 10.70
CA ILE A 34 -6.93 -8.13 9.61
C ILE A 34 -5.69 -8.94 9.95
N SER A 35 -5.22 -9.77 9.02
CA SER A 35 -4.05 -10.63 9.18
C SER A 35 -2.95 -10.38 8.14
N TYR A 36 -3.16 -9.39 7.27
CA TYR A 36 -2.19 -8.98 6.25
C TYR A 36 -2.14 -7.45 6.13
N CYS A 37 -0.94 -6.91 6.11
CA CYS A 37 -0.67 -5.47 6.01
C CYS A 37 -1.08 -4.64 7.26
N GLU A 38 -1.51 -5.27 8.37
CA GLU A 38 -1.87 -4.64 9.64
C GLU A 38 -0.71 -3.81 10.23
N ASP A 39 0.52 -4.30 10.06
CA ASP A 39 1.76 -3.63 10.46
C ASP A 39 1.86 -2.22 9.89
N PHE A 40 1.35 -2.00 8.68
CA PHE A 40 1.39 -0.68 8.04
C PHE A 40 0.56 0.35 8.79
N TYR A 41 -0.64 -0.02 9.23
CA TYR A 41 -1.49 0.87 10.01
C TYR A 41 -0.89 1.19 11.37
N VAL A 42 -0.39 0.16 12.07
CA VAL A 42 0.25 0.34 13.39
C VAL A 42 1.48 1.23 13.26
N ALA A 43 2.33 0.99 12.27
CA ALA A 43 3.51 1.81 12.05
C ALA A 43 3.17 3.27 11.66
N CYS A 44 2.09 3.52 10.92
CA CYS A 44 1.63 4.88 10.66
C CYS A 44 1.34 5.64 11.97
N GLN A 45 0.66 5.01 12.93
CA GLN A 45 0.39 5.58 14.24
C GLN A 45 1.69 5.82 15.02
N LEU A 46 2.59 4.83 15.03
CA LEU A 46 3.89 4.93 15.71
C LEU A 46 4.72 6.09 15.16
N PHE A 47 4.81 6.25 13.85
CA PHE A 47 5.52 7.38 13.23
C PHE A 47 4.84 8.72 13.46
N TYR A 48 3.52 8.74 13.62
CA TYR A 48 2.79 9.95 13.97
C TYR A 48 3.14 10.42 15.38
N TYR A 49 3.15 9.52 16.36
CA TYR A 49 3.44 9.87 17.76
C TYR A 49 4.94 9.94 18.08
N ALA A 50 5.82 9.46 17.21
CA ALA A 50 7.25 9.51 17.43
C ALA A 50 7.79 10.94 17.29
N LYS A 51 8.44 11.43 18.36
CA LYS A 51 9.14 12.73 18.35
C LYS A 51 10.46 12.65 17.58
N GLU A 52 11.12 11.49 17.63
CA GLU A 52 12.42 11.25 17.03
C GLU A 52 12.43 9.87 16.35
N VAL A 53 13.10 9.79 15.22
CA VAL A 53 13.35 8.53 14.49
C VAL A 53 14.82 8.50 14.09
N SER A 54 15.51 7.44 14.46
CA SER A 54 16.91 7.22 14.11
C SER A 54 17.07 5.94 13.30
N LYS A 55 18.09 5.89 12.45
CA LYS A 55 18.46 4.69 11.72
C LYS A 55 19.58 3.97 12.47
N VAL A 56 19.42 2.65 12.68
CA VAL A 56 20.49 1.76 13.11
C VAL A 56 21.12 1.17 11.84
N ASN A 57 22.45 1.23 11.73
CA ASN A 57 23.18 0.73 10.55
C ASN A 57 23.59 -0.74 10.69
N ASP A 58 23.47 -1.31 11.88
CA ASP A 58 23.83 -2.70 12.15
C ASP A 58 22.73 -3.65 11.69
N THR A 59 23.13 -4.85 11.27
CA THR A 59 22.19 -5.92 10.90
C THR A 59 21.78 -6.68 12.16
N LEU A 60 20.63 -6.33 12.73
CA LEU A 60 20.16 -6.88 14.01
C LEU A 60 19.05 -7.96 13.86
N TYR A 61 18.57 -8.19 12.64
CA TYR A 61 17.47 -9.11 12.39
C TYR A 61 17.75 -10.04 11.20
N TYR A 62 17.52 -11.33 11.39
CA TYR A 62 17.63 -12.34 10.35
C TYR A 62 16.24 -12.75 9.86
N TYR A 63 15.91 -12.41 8.62
CA TYR A 63 14.63 -12.77 8.00
C TYR A 63 14.76 -14.08 7.21
N ASN A 64 14.21 -15.18 7.76
CA ASN A 64 14.23 -16.48 7.11
C ASN A 64 13.18 -16.57 5.99
N ARG A 65 13.63 -16.62 4.75
CA ARG A 65 12.77 -16.77 3.56
C ARG A 65 12.43 -18.21 3.20
N ALA A 66 13.06 -19.20 3.84
CA ALA A 66 12.81 -20.61 3.54
C ALA A 66 11.51 -21.16 4.16
N ASN A 67 10.80 -20.36 4.96
CA ASN A 67 9.54 -20.75 5.55
C ASN A 67 8.42 -20.77 4.51
N VAL A 68 8.12 -21.94 3.96
CA VAL A 68 7.06 -22.14 2.94
C VAL A 68 5.64 -21.91 3.47
N SER A 69 5.43 -21.94 4.79
CA SER A 69 4.15 -21.65 5.43
C SER A 69 3.93 -20.15 5.72
N SER A 70 4.86 -19.29 5.30
CA SER A 70 4.73 -17.85 5.46
C SER A 70 3.52 -17.31 4.68
N ILE A 71 2.78 -16.38 5.28
CA ILE A 71 1.69 -15.65 4.62
C ILE A 71 2.14 -15.01 3.30
N MET A 72 3.42 -14.61 3.19
CA MET A 72 3.99 -14.04 1.98
C MET A 72 4.01 -15.00 0.78
N HIS A 73 3.90 -16.32 1.01
CA HIS A 73 3.77 -17.33 -0.04
C HIS A 73 2.32 -17.67 -0.41
N SER A 74 1.35 -17.18 0.38
CA SER A 74 -0.08 -17.46 0.20
C SER A 74 -0.89 -16.20 -0.11
N ILE A 75 -0.33 -15.28 -0.90
CA ILE A 75 -1.05 -14.07 -1.36
C ILE A 75 -2.28 -14.52 -2.14
N ASN A 76 -3.46 -14.14 -1.64
CA ASN A 76 -4.75 -14.54 -2.19
C ASN A 76 -5.76 -13.38 -2.06
N TRP A 77 -7.01 -13.65 -2.43
CA TRP A 77 -8.06 -12.64 -2.34
C TRP A 77 -8.24 -12.05 -0.93
N LYS A 78 -8.09 -12.85 0.11
CA LYS A 78 -8.19 -12.37 1.50
C LYS A 78 -7.11 -11.35 1.83
N THR A 79 -5.87 -11.57 1.39
CA THR A 79 -4.77 -10.61 1.63
C THR A 79 -5.02 -9.28 0.94
N PHE A 80 -5.64 -9.29 -0.24
CA PHE A 80 -6.05 -8.08 -0.93
C PHE A 80 -7.15 -7.32 -0.15
N GLU A 81 -8.18 -8.02 0.33
CA GLU A 81 -9.23 -7.41 1.15
C GLU A 81 -8.69 -6.85 2.48
N ASP A 82 -7.74 -7.55 3.10
CA ASP A 82 -7.07 -7.09 4.32
C ASP A 82 -6.26 -5.81 4.04
N GLU A 83 -5.50 -5.76 2.95
CA GLU A 83 -4.77 -4.56 2.53
C GLU A 83 -5.72 -3.37 2.28
N LYS A 84 -6.83 -3.60 1.59
CA LYS A 84 -7.86 -2.59 1.35
C LYS A 84 -8.42 -2.02 2.64
N LYS A 85 -8.76 -2.89 3.60
CA LYS A 85 -9.21 -2.47 4.94
C LYS A 85 -8.14 -1.68 5.67
N THR A 86 -6.87 -2.09 5.58
CA THR A 86 -5.75 -1.36 6.16
C THR A 86 -5.66 0.07 5.61
N TYR A 87 -5.82 0.28 4.30
CA TYR A 87 -5.89 1.64 3.74
C TYR A 87 -7.06 2.44 4.29
N GLN A 88 -8.23 1.83 4.51
CA GLN A 88 -9.38 2.51 5.10
C GLN A 88 -9.07 2.98 6.54
N PHE A 89 -8.42 2.14 7.35
CA PHE A 89 -7.97 2.53 8.70
C PHE A 89 -6.95 3.68 8.65
N ILE A 90 -5.99 3.62 7.73
CA ILE A 90 -5.00 4.69 7.57
C ILE A 90 -5.67 6.00 7.14
N ILE A 91 -6.62 5.96 6.20
CA ILE A 91 -7.37 7.14 5.76
C ILE A 91 -8.13 7.75 6.93
N ALA A 92 -8.90 6.94 7.66
CA ALA A 92 -9.65 7.40 8.82
C ALA A 92 -8.72 8.07 9.86
N PHE A 93 -7.59 7.43 10.16
CA PHE A 93 -6.60 7.96 11.10
C PHE A 93 -6.00 9.30 10.64
N ILE A 94 -5.58 9.44 9.38
CA ILE A 94 -5.00 10.68 8.88
C ILE A 94 -6.02 11.81 8.79
N GLU A 95 -7.29 11.51 8.53
CA GLU A 95 -8.39 12.47 8.53
C GLU A 95 -8.71 12.95 9.94
N GLU A 96 -8.85 12.05 10.92
CA GLU A 96 -9.07 12.36 12.33
C GLU A 96 -8.00 13.30 12.88
N HIS A 97 -6.75 13.15 12.41
CA HIS A 97 -5.62 13.96 12.85
C HIS A 97 -5.35 15.20 11.96
N GLY A 98 -6.25 15.54 11.04
CA GLY A 98 -6.14 16.72 10.17
C GLY A 98 -5.00 16.64 9.15
N LEU A 99 -4.52 15.44 8.83
CA LEU A 99 -3.39 15.20 7.92
C LEU A 99 -3.82 14.83 6.49
N GLY A 100 -5.14 14.69 6.22
CA GLY A 100 -5.68 14.23 4.97
C GLY A 100 -5.09 14.96 3.77
N GLN A 101 -5.21 16.29 3.72
CA GLN A 101 -4.69 17.10 2.62
C GLN A 101 -3.17 16.92 2.41
N ARG A 102 -2.41 16.80 3.49
CA ARG A 102 -0.94 16.65 3.45
C ARG A 102 -0.51 15.29 2.94
N LEU A 103 -1.20 14.21 3.33
CA LEU A 103 -0.78 12.84 3.09
C LEU A 103 -1.51 12.15 1.94
N GLU A 104 -2.60 12.73 1.40
CA GLU A 104 -3.38 12.19 0.30
C GLU A 104 -2.53 11.73 -0.89
N LYS A 105 -1.58 12.59 -1.29
CA LYS A 105 -0.71 12.31 -2.45
C LYS A 105 0.19 11.09 -2.22
N VAL A 106 0.86 11.04 -1.08
CA VAL A 106 1.82 9.96 -0.80
C VAL A 106 1.12 8.64 -0.52
N LEU A 107 -0.05 8.67 0.13
CA LEU A 107 -0.89 7.50 0.30
C LEU A 107 -1.43 6.99 -1.05
N SER A 108 -1.87 7.90 -1.92
CA SER A 108 -2.28 7.57 -3.29
C SER A 108 -1.16 6.89 -4.08
N TRP A 109 0.07 7.37 -3.98
CA TRP A 109 1.21 6.73 -4.62
C TRP A 109 1.47 5.33 -4.10
N ARG A 110 1.30 5.11 -2.79
CA ARG A 110 1.43 3.78 -2.17
C ARG A 110 0.37 2.83 -2.70
N VAL A 111 -0.89 3.26 -2.73
CA VAL A 111 -2.00 2.46 -3.26
C VAL A 111 -1.76 2.11 -4.72
N LEU A 112 -1.40 3.08 -5.56
CA LEU A 112 -1.11 2.85 -6.98
C LEU A 112 0.04 1.86 -7.19
N LYS A 113 1.14 2.00 -6.43
CA LYS A 113 2.28 1.10 -6.48
C LYS A 113 1.89 -0.35 -6.14
N ASN A 114 1.21 -0.54 -5.02
CA ASN A 114 0.92 -1.88 -4.51
C ASN A 114 -0.14 -2.60 -5.35
N ASN A 115 -1.01 -1.85 -6.01
CA ASN A 115 -2.13 -2.40 -6.77
C ASN A 115 -1.98 -2.21 -8.30
N GLN A 116 -0.79 -1.86 -8.77
CA GLN A 116 -0.54 -1.62 -10.19
C GLN A 116 -0.79 -2.84 -11.08
N ASP A 117 -0.61 -4.04 -10.55
CA ASP A 117 -0.78 -5.27 -11.31
C ASP A 117 -2.25 -5.60 -11.58
N LEU A 118 -3.20 -5.03 -10.82
CA LEU A 118 -4.63 -5.22 -11.06
C LEU A 118 -5.05 -4.76 -12.45
N VAL A 119 -4.35 -3.77 -13.03
CA VAL A 119 -4.67 -3.29 -14.39
C VAL A 119 -4.29 -4.27 -15.49
N LEU A 120 -3.49 -5.30 -15.17
CA LEU A 120 -3.07 -6.35 -16.11
C LEU A 120 -4.06 -7.50 -16.19
N PHE A 121 -5.07 -7.53 -15.31
CA PHE A 121 -6.06 -8.60 -15.23
C PHE A 121 -7.46 -8.03 -15.47
N PRO A 122 -8.10 -8.35 -16.61
CA PRO A 122 -9.40 -7.79 -16.97
C PRO A 122 -10.51 -7.99 -15.94
N ASP A 123 -10.49 -9.11 -15.23
CA ASP A 123 -11.42 -9.43 -14.13
C ASP A 123 -11.19 -8.59 -12.88
N LYS A 124 -10.03 -7.91 -12.77
CA LYS A 124 -9.62 -7.08 -11.63
C LYS A 124 -9.76 -5.56 -11.87
N HIS A 125 -10.20 -5.15 -13.04
CA HIS A 125 -10.32 -3.73 -13.37
C HIS A 125 -11.28 -2.98 -12.45
N GLU A 126 -12.41 -3.59 -12.07
CA GLU A 126 -13.39 -2.98 -11.15
C GLU A 126 -12.80 -2.79 -9.75
N GLU A 127 -12.03 -3.75 -9.27
CA GLU A 127 -11.36 -3.64 -7.97
C GLU A 127 -10.34 -2.50 -7.97
N PHE A 128 -9.53 -2.37 -9.03
CA PHE A 128 -8.62 -1.24 -9.19
C PHE A 128 -9.38 0.10 -9.16
N LEU A 129 -10.50 0.20 -9.87
CA LEU A 129 -11.29 1.41 -9.94
C LEU A 129 -11.93 1.79 -8.59
N ASN A 130 -12.26 0.82 -7.75
CA ASN A 130 -12.99 1.04 -6.49
C ASN A 130 -12.09 1.08 -5.25
N LEU A 131 -10.81 0.71 -5.37
CA LEU A 131 -9.92 0.58 -4.21
C LEU A 131 -9.71 1.92 -3.49
N PHE A 132 -9.33 2.96 -4.22
CA PHE A 132 -9.09 4.30 -3.68
C PHE A 132 -9.25 5.35 -4.78
N PRO A 133 -10.48 5.80 -5.07
CA PRO A 133 -10.78 6.66 -6.24
C PRO A 133 -9.96 7.96 -6.29
N VAL A 134 -9.61 8.53 -5.15
CA VAL A 134 -8.80 9.75 -5.05
C VAL A 134 -7.40 9.57 -5.66
N SER A 135 -6.85 8.36 -5.65
CA SER A 135 -5.52 8.07 -6.21
C SER A 135 -5.43 8.35 -7.73
N ARG A 136 -6.56 8.36 -8.44
CA ARG A 136 -6.64 8.64 -9.88
C ARG A 136 -5.98 9.97 -10.25
N LYS A 137 -6.10 10.99 -9.38
CA LYS A 137 -5.47 12.31 -9.56
C LYS A 137 -3.95 12.23 -9.65
N TYR A 138 -3.36 11.19 -9.05
CA TYR A 138 -1.92 11.08 -8.85
C TYR A 138 -1.24 10.04 -9.72
N ILE A 139 -1.96 9.41 -10.68
CA ILE A 139 -1.41 8.39 -11.59
C ILE A 139 -0.13 8.89 -12.27
N TRP A 140 -0.20 10.06 -12.90
CA TRP A 140 0.94 10.61 -13.66
C TRP A 140 2.11 11.03 -12.77
N SER A 141 1.84 11.53 -11.57
CA SER A 141 2.86 11.95 -10.62
C SER A 141 3.44 10.81 -9.77
N CYS A 142 2.89 9.60 -9.84
CA CYS A 142 3.38 8.45 -9.07
C CYS A 142 4.78 8.05 -9.56
N PRO A 143 5.82 8.08 -8.71
CA PRO A 143 7.18 7.78 -9.15
C PRO A 143 7.45 6.26 -9.26
N PHE A 144 6.55 5.42 -8.75
CA PHE A 144 6.75 3.98 -8.60
C PHE A 144 6.18 3.14 -9.75
N CYS A 145 5.28 3.71 -10.54
CA CYS A 145 4.67 3.01 -11.67
C CYS A 145 5.39 3.39 -12.97
N ASN A 146 5.64 2.41 -13.83
CA ASN A 146 6.22 2.68 -15.15
C ASN A 146 5.19 3.34 -16.08
N LYS A 147 5.68 3.93 -17.18
CA LYS A 147 4.83 4.68 -18.12
C LYS A 147 3.70 3.83 -18.72
N LYS A 148 3.96 2.56 -19.06
CA LYS A 148 2.96 1.65 -19.65
C LYS A 148 1.80 1.41 -18.68
N ILE A 149 2.12 1.10 -17.43
CA ILE A 149 1.13 0.91 -16.35
C ILE A 149 0.32 2.19 -16.11
N LYS A 150 0.97 3.36 -16.06
CA LYS A 150 0.26 4.65 -15.92
C LYS A 150 -0.75 4.90 -17.05
N VAL A 151 -0.37 4.59 -18.28
CA VAL A 151 -1.28 4.71 -19.43
C VAL A 151 -2.48 3.79 -19.25
N MET A 152 -2.28 2.52 -18.88
CA MET A 152 -3.37 1.57 -18.65
C MET A 152 -4.29 2.03 -17.51
N MET A 153 -3.71 2.46 -16.38
CA MET A 153 -4.46 3.03 -15.26
C MET A 153 -5.32 4.22 -15.71
N TRP A 154 -4.72 5.14 -16.47
CA TRP A 154 -5.40 6.32 -16.96
C TRP A 154 -6.54 5.94 -17.92
N MET A 155 -6.30 5.02 -18.85
CA MET A 155 -7.33 4.52 -19.77
C MET A 155 -8.51 3.90 -19.02
N LEU A 156 -8.24 3.07 -18.00
CA LEU A 156 -9.30 2.48 -17.17
C LEU A 156 -10.13 3.54 -16.46
N THR A 157 -9.47 4.55 -15.87
CA THR A 157 -10.16 5.61 -15.14
C THR A 157 -10.97 6.55 -16.04
N HIS A 158 -10.77 6.49 -17.38
CA HIS A 158 -11.52 7.26 -18.40
C HIS A 158 -12.49 6.37 -19.22
N GLY A 159 -12.83 5.18 -18.71
CA GLY A 159 -13.84 4.32 -19.36
C GLY A 159 -13.34 3.56 -20.58
N MET A 160 -12.03 3.56 -20.86
CA MET A 160 -11.44 2.88 -22.04
C MET A 160 -11.11 1.41 -21.75
N ARG A 161 -11.88 0.75 -20.86
CA ARG A 161 -11.69 -0.65 -20.49
C ARG A 161 -11.58 -1.62 -21.69
N PRO A 162 -12.40 -1.51 -22.76
CA PRO A 162 -12.28 -2.43 -23.89
C PRO A 162 -10.91 -2.37 -24.58
N ILE A 163 -10.28 -1.20 -24.62
CA ILE A 163 -8.94 -1.02 -25.22
C ILE A 163 -7.88 -1.70 -24.34
N VAL A 164 -7.96 -1.52 -23.01
CA VAL A 164 -7.03 -2.15 -22.06
C VAL A 164 -7.12 -3.67 -22.15
N VAL A 165 -8.33 -4.23 -22.19
CA VAL A 165 -8.57 -5.66 -22.39
C VAL A 165 -7.99 -6.17 -23.72
N GLY A 166 -8.09 -5.37 -24.78
CA GLY A 166 -7.47 -5.71 -26.08
C GLY A 166 -5.95 -5.79 -26.01
N ILE A 167 -5.32 -4.84 -25.31
CA ILE A 167 -3.86 -4.83 -25.08
C ILE A 167 -3.41 -6.08 -24.29
N ASP A 168 -4.15 -6.45 -23.25
CA ASP A 168 -3.82 -7.64 -22.45
C ASP A 168 -3.95 -8.92 -23.26
N LYS A 169 -5.01 -9.07 -24.07
CA LYS A 169 -5.15 -10.23 -24.99
C LYS A 169 -3.97 -10.35 -25.94
N LEU A 170 -3.54 -9.23 -26.54
CA LEU A 170 -2.37 -9.21 -27.43
C LEU A 170 -1.08 -9.65 -26.71
N ARG A 171 -0.87 -9.21 -25.46
CA ARG A 171 0.28 -9.66 -24.65
C ARG A 171 0.28 -11.17 -24.42
N PHE A 172 -0.86 -11.74 -24.05
CA PHE A 172 -1.00 -13.19 -23.86
C PHE A 172 -0.74 -13.97 -25.16
N THR A 173 -1.23 -13.48 -26.28
CA THR A 173 -1.06 -14.13 -27.59
C THR A 173 0.39 -14.07 -28.09
N LEU A 174 1.13 -13.01 -27.76
CA LEU A 174 2.51 -12.80 -28.20
C LEU A 174 3.57 -13.38 -27.22
N GLY A 175 3.15 -14.02 -26.12
CA GLY A 175 4.06 -14.68 -25.16
C GLY A 175 5.02 -13.73 -24.44
N ARG A 176 4.65 -12.46 -24.27
CA ARG A 176 5.46 -11.42 -23.62
C ARG A 176 4.78 -10.83 -22.40
#